data_edddc209d29446bdbaa63bccbf686aa9
#
_entry.id   edddc209d29446bdbaa63bccbf686aa9
#
_cell.length_a   1.000
_cell.length_b   1.000
_cell.length_c   1.000
_cell.angle_alpha   90.00
_cell.angle_beta   90.00
_cell.angle_gamma   90.00
#
_symmetry.space_group_name_H-M   'P 1'
#
loop_
_entity.id
_entity.type
_entity.pdbx_description
1 polymer ?
#
loop_
_entity_poly.entity_id
_entity_poly.type
_entity_poly.pdbx_seq_one_letter_code
_entity_poly.pdbx_strand_id
1 'polypeptide(L)'
;MLLTEHDIYHFREGSYVRAYEKLGAHRSRDPRDETQVATHFAVWAPNASAVAVIGDFNGWQPDRHPLVAREDSSGIWETTLAQVGPGALYKYHIESRHGGAVDKADPYAFRAELPPRTASVVWDLDYRWHDEAWLAQRATSNALGAPWSIYELHPGSWRRKPEDGNRWLSYRELAHQLADYAQQLGFTHVELMPVMEHPFYGSWGYQVTGYFAPSSRYGTPQDFMYLVDHLHQRGIGVILDWVPSHFPTDEHGLSRFDGTHLYEHADPRQGFHPEWSSSIFNYGRAEVRNFLASNALFWLDVYHIDALRVDAVASMLYLDYGRRAGEWIPNRFGGHENLDAVEFAKQLNLAVYRDHPDTQTIAEESTAWPWYRARRTSAGWGLA
;
A
#
# COMPACT_ATOMS: atom_id res chain seq x y z
N MET A 1 19.87 -0.70 -1.95
CA MET A 1 20.31 -2.07 -2.37
C MET A 1 19.78 -2.32 -3.77
N LEU A 2 20.63 -2.61 -4.76
CA LEU A 2 20.22 -2.72 -6.18
C LEU A 2 19.42 -4.00 -6.45
N LEU A 3 18.53 -3.94 -7.46
CA LEU A 3 17.80 -5.10 -7.96
C LEU A 3 18.77 -6.11 -8.61
N THR A 4 18.65 -7.38 -8.21
CA THR A 4 19.41 -8.50 -8.77
C THR A 4 18.61 -9.21 -9.87
N GLU A 5 19.25 -10.10 -10.64
CA GLU A 5 18.56 -10.96 -11.62
C GLU A 5 17.48 -11.84 -10.95
N HIS A 6 17.73 -12.29 -9.72
CA HIS A 6 16.78 -13.05 -8.94
C HIS A 6 15.53 -12.23 -8.59
N ASP A 7 15.71 -10.97 -8.18
CA ASP A 7 14.59 -10.06 -7.91
C ASP A 7 13.75 -9.85 -9.18
N ILE A 8 14.41 -9.66 -10.34
CA ILE A 8 13.73 -9.47 -11.63
C ILE A 8 12.96 -10.72 -12.06
N TYR A 9 13.55 -11.93 -11.85
CA TYR A 9 12.83 -13.17 -12.09
C TYR A 9 11.51 -13.21 -11.30
N HIS A 10 11.56 -12.98 -9.99
CA HIS A 10 10.38 -12.96 -9.13
C HIS A 10 9.41 -11.84 -9.47
N PHE A 11 9.93 -10.68 -9.88
CA PHE A 11 9.11 -9.55 -10.30
C PHE A 11 8.25 -9.90 -11.53
N ARG A 12 8.81 -10.60 -12.50
CA ARG A 12 8.08 -11.06 -13.70
C ARG A 12 7.08 -12.17 -13.42
N GLU A 13 7.41 -13.08 -12.49
CA GLU A 13 6.53 -14.19 -12.12
C GLU A 13 5.34 -13.76 -11.23
N GLY A 14 5.38 -12.56 -10.65
CA GLY A 14 4.35 -12.10 -9.72
C GLY A 14 4.53 -12.64 -8.30
N SER A 15 5.74 -13.02 -7.94
CA SER A 15 6.11 -13.60 -6.64
C SER A 15 7.09 -12.74 -5.83
N TYR A 16 7.36 -11.50 -6.27
CA TYR A 16 8.24 -10.56 -5.57
C TYR A 16 7.48 -9.78 -4.50
N VAL A 17 7.20 -10.45 -3.40
CA VAL A 17 6.31 -9.93 -2.33
C VAL A 17 6.97 -8.92 -1.37
N ARG A 18 8.24 -8.55 -1.58
CA ARG A 18 8.96 -7.49 -0.85
C ARG A 18 9.60 -6.49 -1.81
N ALA A 19 8.89 -6.16 -2.87
CA ALA A 19 9.37 -5.18 -3.86
C ALA A 19 9.64 -3.79 -3.24
N TYR A 20 8.99 -3.45 -2.12
CA TYR A 20 9.22 -2.22 -1.37
C TYR A 20 10.65 -2.09 -0.80
N GLU A 21 11.41 -3.16 -0.69
CA GLU A 21 12.82 -3.10 -0.24
C GLU A 21 13.76 -2.54 -1.32
N LYS A 22 13.31 -2.50 -2.57
CA LYS A 22 14.14 -2.16 -3.73
C LYS A 22 13.55 -1.12 -4.67
N LEU A 23 12.21 -1.16 -4.88
CA LEU A 23 11.50 -0.13 -5.66
C LEU A 23 11.15 1.04 -4.75
N GLY A 24 11.17 2.24 -5.33
CA GLY A 24 11.01 3.49 -4.59
C GLY A 24 12.34 4.22 -4.38
N ALA A 25 12.42 5.02 -3.32
CA ALA A 25 13.59 5.79 -2.94
C ALA A 25 14.26 5.20 -1.69
N HIS A 26 15.45 4.66 -1.86
CA HIS A 26 16.17 3.98 -0.78
C HIS A 26 17.51 4.61 -0.49
N ARG A 27 17.84 4.70 0.81
CA ARG A 27 19.16 5.13 1.24
C ARG A 27 20.24 4.23 0.65
N SER A 28 21.27 4.81 0.09
CA SER A 28 22.37 4.15 -0.57
C SER A 28 23.68 4.89 -0.25
N ARG A 29 24.79 4.44 -0.84
CA ARG A 29 26.06 5.14 -0.85
C ARG A 29 26.35 5.64 -2.25
N ASP A 30 27.04 6.78 -2.35
CA ASP A 30 27.47 7.28 -3.66
C ASP A 30 28.43 6.26 -4.30
N PRO A 31 28.15 5.76 -5.51
CA PRO A 31 29.05 4.83 -6.20
C PRO A 31 30.44 5.39 -6.48
N ARG A 32 30.61 6.73 -6.44
CA ARG A 32 31.88 7.43 -6.68
C ARG A 32 32.65 7.71 -5.40
N ASP A 33 31.95 7.77 -4.27
CA ASP A 33 32.51 8.02 -2.94
C ASP A 33 31.62 7.37 -1.87
N GLU A 34 31.98 6.14 -1.48
CA GLU A 34 31.22 5.36 -0.52
C GLU A 34 31.06 6.00 0.88
N THR A 35 31.79 7.09 1.15
CA THR A 35 31.63 7.87 2.40
C THR A 35 30.44 8.82 2.35
N GLN A 36 29.92 9.13 1.16
CA GLN A 36 28.78 10.02 0.98
C GLN A 36 27.45 9.28 0.92
N VAL A 37 26.45 9.90 1.57
CA VAL A 37 25.06 9.42 1.50
C VAL A 37 24.49 9.74 0.11
N ALA A 38 23.80 8.76 -0.45
CA ALA A 38 23.06 8.90 -1.70
C ALA A 38 21.67 8.29 -1.53
N THR A 39 20.77 8.58 -2.44
CA THR A 39 19.47 7.91 -2.58
C THR A 39 19.41 7.20 -3.92
N HIS A 40 19.09 5.91 -3.88
CA HIS A 40 18.78 5.12 -5.05
C HIS A 40 17.28 5.21 -5.33
N PHE A 41 16.90 5.53 -6.57
CA PHE A 41 15.54 5.64 -7.05
C PHE A 41 15.29 4.53 -8.07
N ALA A 42 14.20 3.80 -7.92
CA ALA A 42 13.79 2.77 -8.87
C ALA A 42 12.27 2.77 -9.06
N VAL A 43 11.82 2.80 -10.32
CA VAL A 43 10.39 2.85 -10.67
C VAL A 43 10.07 1.96 -11.86
N TRP A 44 8.91 1.31 -11.82
CA TRP A 44 8.42 0.51 -12.92
C TRP A 44 7.55 1.35 -13.88
N ALA A 45 8.04 1.55 -15.09
CA ALA A 45 7.40 2.32 -16.15
C ALA A 45 7.75 1.74 -17.54
N PRO A 46 7.24 0.55 -17.90
CA PRO A 46 7.66 -0.21 -19.10
C PRO A 46 7.30 0.48 -20.42
N ASN A 47 6.31 1.37 -20.44
CA ASN A 47 5.89 2.10 -21.63
C ASN A 47 6.45 3.52 -21.71
N ALA A 48 7.37 3.89 -20.80
CA ALA A 48 8.06 5.16 -20.83
C ALA A 48 9.12 5.20 -21.94
N SER A 49 9.27 6.35 -22.61
CA SER A 49 10.40 6.66 -23.49
C SER A 49 11.56 7.30 -22.72
N ALA A 50 11.24 8.03 -21.66
CA ALA A 50 12.20 8.61 -20.72
C ALA A 50 11.56 8.72 -19.31
N VAL A 51 12.40 8.62 -18.27
CA VAL A 51 12.00 8.85 -16.88
C VAL A 51 13.07 9.71 -16.21
N ALA A 52 12.65 10.69 -15.41
CA ALA A 52 13.54 11.49 -14.60
C ALA A 52 13.00 11.65 -13.17
N VAL A 53 13.91 11.80 -12.18
CA VAL A 53 13.53 12.27 -10.85
C VAL A 53 13.55 13.78 -10.84
N ILE A 54 12.43 14.39 -10.50
CA ILE A 54 12.28 15.82 -10.27
C ILE A 54 12.01 16.08 -8.79
N GLY A 55 12.52 17.17 -8.26
CA GLY A 55 12.36 17.50 -6.84
C GLY A 55 12.90 18.86 -6.46
N ASP A 56 12.80 19.20 -5.18
CA ASP A 56 13.31 20.45 -4.63
C ASP A 56 14.84 20.60 -4.81
N PHE A 57 15.57 19.49 -4.79
CA PHE A 57 17.04 19.44 -4.98
C PHE A 57 17.49 19.77 -6.41
N ASN A 58 16.61 19.77 -7.41
CA ASN A 58 16.94 20.11 -8.79
C ASN A 58 16.03 21.19 -9.41
N GLY A 59 15.18 21.82 -8.59
CA GLY A 59 14.22 22.84 -9.03
C GLY A 59 13.11 22.27 -9.92
N TRP A 60 12.77 21.00 -9.74
CA TRP A 60 11.72 20.27 -10.47
C TRP A 60 11.99 20.18 -11.99
N GLN A 61 13.28 20.13 -12.39
CA GLN A 61 13.69 20.12 -13.80
C GLN A 61 13.98 18.68 -14.27
N PRO A 62 13.25 18.16 -15.29
CA PRO A 62 13.36 16.76 -15.71
C PRO A 62 14.67 16.43 -16.47
N ASP A 63 15.33 17.42 -17.03
CA ASP A 63 16.60 17.27 -17.76
C ASP A 63 17.82 17.03 -16.86
N ARG A 64 17.70 17.22 -15.55
CA ARG A 64 18.84 17.19 -14.61
C ARG A 64 19.18 15.82 -14.07
N HIS A 65 18.17 14.98 -13.81
CA HIS A 65 18.39 13.69 -13.19
C HIS A 65 17.59 12.58 -13.91
N PRO A 66 18.00 12.23 -15.15
CA PRO A 66 17.40 11.12 -15.86
C PRO A 66 17.69 9.78 -15.17
N LEU A 67 16.74 8.86 -15.22
CA LEU A 67 16.90 7.47 -14.88
C LEU A 67 17.35 6.68 -16.09
N VAL A 68 18.02 5.55 -15.84
CA VAL A 68 18.44 4.60 -16.87
C VAL A 68 17.48 3.41 -16.84
N ALA A 69 16.95 3.06 -18.01
CA ALA A 69 16.17 1.84 -18.16
C ALA A 69 17.09 0.62 -18.00
N ARG A 70 16.66 -0.37 -17.24
CA ARG A 70 17.37 -1.65 -17.14
C ARG A 70 17.35 -2.40 -18.48
N GLU A 71 18.45 -3.04 -18.80
CA GLU A 71 18.60 -3.79 -20.07
C GLU A 71 17.88 -5.16 -20.05
N ASP A 72 17.41 -5.60 -18.88
CA ASP A 72 16.78 -6.90 -18.65
C ASP A 72 15.30 -6.97 -19.09
N SER A 73 14.80 -5.92 -19.74
CA SER A 73 13.40 -5.82 -20.22
C SER A 73 12.33 -5.89 -19.10
N SER A 74 12.69 -5.62 -17.83
CA SER A 74 11.73 -5.53 -16.73
C SER A 74 10.81 -4.30 -16.83
N GLY A 75 11.24 -3.28 -17.57
CA GLY A 75 10.58 -1.98 -17.62
C GLY A 75 10.85 -1.12 -16.38
N ILE A 76 11.83 -1.50 -15.57
CA ILE A 76 12.27 -0.71 -14.42
C ILE A 76 13.32 0.29 -14.86
N TRP A 77 13.19 1.52 -14.34
CA TRP A 77 14.12 2.63 -14.51
C TRP A 77 14.74 2.96 -13.17
N GLU A 78 16.06 3.19 -13.14
CA GLU A 78 16.77 3.42 -11.88
C GLU A 78 17.90 4.45 -12.01
N THR A 79 18.22 5.13 -10.91
CA THR A 79 19.39 6.02 -10.77
C THR A 79 19.79 6.15 -9.32
N THR A 80 21.04 6.55 -9.07
CA THR A 80 21.52 6.88 -7.72
C THR A 80 21.99 8.31 -7.68
N LEU A 81 21.43 9.13 -6.80
CA LEU A 81 21.73 10.55 -6.66
C LEU A 81 22.48 10.82 -5.37
N ALA A 82 23.68 11.37 -5.50
CA ALA A 82 24.47 11.87 -4.38
C ALA A 82 23.79 13.10 -3.74
N GLN A 83 23.98 13.28 -2.43
CA GLN A 83 23.52 14.45 -1.67
C GLN A 83 21.97 14.63 -1.63
N VAL A 84 21.21 13.66 -2.10
CA VAL A 84 19.77 13.59 -1.86
C VAL A 84 19.54 12.67 -0.68
N GLY A 85 18.83 13.14 0.34
CA GLY A 85 18.63 12.41 1.59
C GLY A 85 17.23 12.58 2.18
N PRO A 86 17.00 12.06 3.39
CA PRO A 86 15.70 12.14 4.06
C PRO A 86 15.17 13.57 4.14
N GLY A 87 13.89 13.74 3.81
CA GLY A 87 13.21 15.04 3.75
C GLY A 87 13.14 15.65 2.35
N ALA A 88 13.96 15.20 1.38
CA ALA A 88 13.90 15.70 0.02
C ALA A 88 12.55 15.35 -0.64
N LEU A 89 11.96 16.34 -1.30
CA LEU A 89 10.71 16.18 -2.04
C LEU A 89 10.99 15.75 -3.46
N TYR A 90 10.23 14.76 -3.97
CA TYR A 90 10.42 14.30 -5.33
C TYR A 90 9.15 13.74 -5.98
N LYS A 91 9.22 13.66 -7.31
CA LYS A 91 8.29 12.93 -8.19
C LYS A 91 9.08 12.27 -9.32
N TYR A 92 8.44 11.35 -10.04
CA TYR A 92 8.91 10.87 -11.32
C TYR A 92 8.24 11.64 -12.44
N HIS A 93 9.05 12.28 -13.30
CA HIS A 93 8.61 12.79 -14.59
C HIS A 93 8.75 11.67 -15.61
N ILE A 94 7.63 11.27 -16.22
CA ILE A 94 7.56 10.11 -17.11
C ILE A 94 7.07 10.57 -18.47
N GLU A 95 7.92 10.45 -19.50
CA GLU A 95 7.53 10.64 -20.89
C GLU A 95 7.03 9.31 -21.48
N SER A 96 5.81 9.28 -22.00
CA SER A 96 5.23 8.07 -22.55
C SER A 96 5.67 7.83 -24.00
N ARG A 97 5.92 6.57 -24.39
CA ARG A 97 6.13 6.19 -25.80
C ARG A 97 4.92 6.50 -26.69
N HIS A 98 3.75 6.70 -26.09
CA HIS A 98 2.52 7.05 -26.80
C HIS A 98 2.27 8.56 -26.86
N GLY A 99 3.25 9.36 -26.44
CA GLY A 99 3.21 10.81 -26.40
C GLY A 99 2.67 11.36 -25.06
N GLY A 100 3.10 12.60 -24.77
CA GLY A 100 2.79 13.28 -23.50
C GLY A 100 3.73 12.90 -22.36
N ALA A 101 3.68 13.69 -21.29
CA ALA A 101 4.44 13.48 -20.07
C ALA A 101 3.51 13.63 -18.85
N VAL A 102 3.85 12.95 -17.76
CA VAL A 102 3.11 12.99 -16.49
C VAL A 102 4.09 13.06 -15.30
N ASP A 103 3.70 13.80 -14.25
CA ASP A 103 4.46 13.90 -13.01
C ASP A 103 3.78 13.06 -11.94
N LYS A 104 4.40 11.93 -11.58
CA LYS A 104 3.84 10.92 -10.69
C LYS A 104 4.52 10.90 -9.33
N ALA A 105 3.72 10.77 -8.27
CA ALA A 105 4.22 10.36 -6.98
C ALA A 105 4.80 8.94 -7.09
N ASP A 106 5.76 8.63 -6.25
CA ASP A 106 6.35 7.31 -6.21
C ASP A 106 5.36 6.28 -5.61
N PRO A 107 5.01 5.22 -6.33
CA PRO A 107 4.11 4.18 -5.83
C PRO A 107 4.58 3.49 -4.54
N TYR A 108 5.90 3.44 -4.31
CA TYR A 108 6.54 2.81 -3.16
C TYR A 108 7.06 3.81 -2.12
N ALA A 109 6.68 5.09 -2.21
CA ALA A 109 7.12 6.10 -1.24
C ALA A 109 6.65 5.77 0.18
N PHE A 110 7.56 5.85 1.15
CA PHE A 110 7.28 5.62 2.57
C PHE A 110 6.68 6.84 3.28
N ARG A 111 6.74 8.00 2.64
CA ARG A 111 6.14 9.24 3.13
C ARG A 111 5.71 10.12 1.97
N ALA A 112 4.60 10.82 2.14
CA ALA A 112 4.09 11.82 1.22
C ALA A 112 4.06 13.22 1.88
N GLU A 113 4.00 14.26 1.07
CA GLU A 113 3.68 15.59 1.55
C GLU A 113 2.26 15.64 2.12
N LEU A 114 2.04 16.63 2.99
CA LEU A 114 0.68 16.90 3.49
C LEU A 114 -0.21 17.41 2.34
N PRO A 115 -1.34 16.77 2.08
CA PRO A 115 -2.31 17.26 1.09
C PRO A 115 -2.72 18.74 1.33
N PRO A 116 -2.95 19.56 0.30
CA PRO A 116 -3.15 19.15 -1.11
C PRO A 116 -1.87 18.97 -1.94
N ARG A 117 -0.68 19.10 -1.35
CA ARG A 117 0.58 18.82 -2.03
C ARG A 117 0.71 17.31 -2.27
N THR A 118 1.44 16.93 -3.31
CA THR A 118 1.39 15.58 -3.88
C THR A 118 2.77 14.97 -4.15
N ALA A 119 3.84 15.55 -3.65
CA ALA A 119 5.15 14.97 -3.80
C ALA A 119 5.38 13.82 -2.81
N SER A 120 6.20 12.88 -3.21
CA SER A 120 6.79 11.88 -2.34
C SER A 120 7.95 12.50 -1.56
N VAL A 121 8.25 11.94 -0.40
CA VAL A 121 9.34 12.39 0.47
C VAL A 121 10.33 11.25 0.63
N VAL A 122 11.62 11.48 0.33
CA VAL A 122 12.66 10.51 0.69
C VAL A 122 12.67 10.32 2.19
N TRP A 123 12.51 9.09 2.67
CA TRP A 123 12.34 8.84 4.09
C TRP A 123 12.95 7.51 4.53
N ASP A 124 13.60 7.50 5.70
CA ASP A 124 14.10 6.30 6.36
C ASP A 124 13.06 5.78 7.36
N LEU A 125 12.96 4.46 7.49
CA LEU A 125 12.01 3.80 8.37
C LEU A 125 12.65 3.27 9.66
N ASP A 126 13.81 3.78 10.04
CA ASP A 126 14.48 3.37 11.27
C ASP A 126 13.61 3.69 12.49
N TYR A 127 13.25 2.65 13.25
CA TYR A 127 12.49 2.75 14.50
C TYR A 127 12.93 1.65 15.46
N ARG A 128 12.99 1.97 16.74
CA ARG A 128 13.25 0.99 17.80
C ARG A 128 11.94 0.56 18.43
N TRP A 129 11.53 -0.67 18.16
CA TRP A 129 10.35 -1.29 18.72
C TRP A 129 10.51 -1.69 20.19
N HIS A 130 9.41 -1.76 20.95
CA HIS A 130 9.37 -2.18 22.34
C HIS A 130 8.17 -3.11 22.58
N ASP A 131 7.73 -3.81 21.55
CA ASP A 131 6.53 -4.67 21.50
C ASP A 131 6.86 -6.18 21.51
N GLU A 132 8.09 -6.56 21.90
CA GLU A 132 8.54 -7.96 21.89
C GLU A 132 7.62 -8.87 22.71
N ALA A 133 7.09 -8.36 23.84
CA ALA A 133 6.16 -9.10 24.71
C ALA A 133 4.83 -9.41 24.00
N TRP A 134 4.33 -8.45 23.21
CA TRP A 134 3.13 -8.64 22.39
C TRP A 134 3.39 -9.66 21.29
N LEU A 135 4.45 -9.51 20.50
CA LEU A 135 4.81 -10.42 19.43
C LEU A 135 4.99 -11.86 19.91
N ALA A 136 5.53 -12.05 21.10
CA ALA A 136 5.69 -13.39 21.70
C ALA A 136 4.35 -14.08 22.02
N GLN A 137 3.29 -13.33 22.33
CA GLN A 137 1.96 -13.87 22.61
C GLN A 137 0.98 -13.77 21.45
N ARG A 138 1.32 -13.05 20.37
CA ARG A 138 0.43 -12.72 19.24
C ARG A 138 -0.23 -13.96 18.64
N ALA A 139 0.51 -15.06 18.49
CA ALA A 139 -0.01 -16.32 17.98
C ALA A 139 -1.21 -16.86 18.79
N THR A 140 -1.24 -16.60 20.10
CA THR A 140 -2.35 -16.99 20.97
C THR A 140 -3.49 -15.98 20.91
N SER A 141 -3.17 -14.69 20.95
CA SER A 141 -4.16 -13.60 20.92
C SER A 141 -4.90 -13.50 19.59
N ASN A 142 -4.21 -13.82 18.49
CA ASN A 142 -4.75 -13.79 17.14
C ASN A 142 -5.20 -15.15 16.62
N ALA A 143 -5.23 -16.20 17.46
CA ALA A 143 -5.71 -17.50 17.02
C ALA A 143 -7.17 -17.42 16.55
N LEU A 144 -7.55 -18.17 15.51
CA LEU A 144 -8.93 -18.22 14.97
C LEU A 144 -9.99 -18.57 16.01
N GLY A 145 -9.62 -19.25 17.09
CA GLY A 145 -10.51 -19.57 18.20
C GLY A 145 -10.46 -18.57 19.36
N ALA A 146 -9.62 -17.55 19.29
CA ALA A 146 -9.54 -16.51 20.31
C ALA A 146 -10.75 -15.56 20.21
N PRO A 147 -11.30 -15.11 21.34
CA PRO A 147 -12.36 -14.10 21.30
C PRO A 147 -11.78 -12.73 20.97
N TRP A 148 -12.29 -12.07 19.94
CA TRP A 148 -11.96 -10.70 19.61
C TRP A 148 -13.11 -9.76 19.92
N SER A 149 -12.76 -8.61 20.51
CA SER A 149 -13.63 -7.44 20.64
C SER A 149 -12.94 -6.28 19.97
N ILE A 150 -13.45 -5.85 18.82
CA ILE A 150 -12.81 -4.89 17.91
C ILE A 150 -13.47 -3.53 18.06
N TYR A 151 -12.66 -2.48 18.17
CA TYR A 151 -13.11 -1.09 18.11
C TYR A 151 -12.59 -0.45 16.83
N GLU A 152 -13.50 -0.21 15.88
CA GLU A 152 -13.19 0.48 14.61
C GLU A 152 -13.25 2.00 14.81
N LEU A 153 -12.28 2.72 14.23
CA LEU A 153 -12.25 4.18 14.26
C LEU A 153 -11.57 4.79 13.04
N HIS A 154 -12.02 6.00 12.68
CA HIS A 154 -11.33 6.87 11.74
C HIS A 154 -10.42 7.85 12.52
N PRO A 155 -9.08 7.79 12.35
CA PRO A 155 -8.12 8.57 13.16
C PRO A 155 -8.39 10.08 13.15
N GLY A 156 -8.79 10.61 12.01
CA GLY A 156 -8.99 12.05 11.83
C GLY A 156 -10.28 12.62 12.41
N SER A 157 -11.29 11.78 12.71
CA SER A 157 -12.59 12.24 13.23
C SER A 157 -12.95 11.69 14.60
N TRP A 158 -12.24 10.67 15.10
CA TRP A 158 -12.53 10.03 16.38
C TRP A 158 -12.52 11.02 17.56
N ARG A 159 -11.46 11.82 17.66
CA ARG A 159 -11.34 12.95 18.58
C ARG A 159 -10.59 14.09 17.93
N ARG A 160 -10.90 15.31 18.37
CA ARG A 160 -10.30 16.54 17.89
C ARG A 160 -9.77 17.35 19.08
N LYS A 161 -8.92 18.35 18.78
CA LYS A 161 -8.46 19.34 19.77
C LYS A 161 -9.13 20.71 19.54
N PRO A 162 -10.28 20.98 20.16
CA PRO A 162 -10.99 22.25 20.01
C PRO A 162 -10.17 23.46 20.42
N GLU A 163 -9.35 23.30 21.49
CA GLU A 163 -8.46 24.31 22.04
C GLU A 163 -7.28 24.67 21.12
N ASP A 164 -7.01 23.84 20.10
CA ASP A 164 -5.92 24.00 19.15
C ASP A 164 -6.48 24.04 17.70
N GLY A 165 -7.38 24.98 17.43
CA GLY A 165 -7.97 25.16 16.10
C GLY A 165 -8.81 23.99 15.63
N ASN A 166 -9.32 23.18 16.54
CA ASN A 166 -10.11 21.97 16.23
C ASN A 166 -9.38 21.01 15.27
N ARG A 167 -8.04 20.91 15.38
CA ARG A 167 -7.26 19.99 14.59
C ARG A 167 -7.51 18.53 15.00
N TRP A 168 -7.17 17.58 14.15
CA TRP A 168 -7.07 16.15 14.49
C TRP A 168 -5.94 15.90 15.49
N LEU A 169 -5.98 14.74 16.14
CA LEU A 169 -4.88 14.25 16.98
C LEU A 169 -3.72 13.81 16.09
N SER A 170 -2.49 14.02 16.57
CA SER A 170 -1.33 13.33 16.01
C SER A 170 -1.35 11.82 16.35
N TYR A 171 -0.61 10.99 15.62
CA TYR A 171 -0.46 9.57 15.96
C TYR A 171 -0.02 9.35 17.41
N ARG A 172 0.89 10.18 17.92
CA ARG A 172 1.35 10.09 19.31
C ARG A 172 0.25 10.45 20.32
N GLU A 173 -0.51 11.49 20.05
CA GLU A 173 -1.65 11.87 20.92
C GLU A 173 -2.76 10.83 20.87
N LEU A 174 -3.01 10.28 19.68
CA LEU A 174 -3.98 9.19 19.46
C LEU A 174 -3.58 7.94 20.26
N ALA A 175 -2.29 7.56 20.25
CA ALA A 175 -1.78 6.37 20.92
C ALA A 175 -2.23 6.29 22.38
N HIS A 176 -1.99 7.34 23.15
CA HIS A 176 -2.33 7.36 24.57
C HIS A 176 -3.84 7.33 24.82
N GLN A 177 -4.59 8.20 24.12
CA GLN A 177 -6.02 8.30 24.32
C GLN A 177 -6.78 7.05 23.87
N LEU A 178 -6.34 6.44 22.77
CA LEU A 178 -6.97 5.24 22.21
C LEU A 178 -6.68 4.02 23.09
N ALA A 179 -5.44 3.86 23.55
CA ALA A 179 -5.07 2.76 24.44
C ALA A 179 -5.88 2.80 25.74
N ASP A 180 -5.98 3.96 26.38
CA ASP A 180 -6.77 4.11 27.60
C ASP A 180 -8.26 3.82 27.36
N TYR A 181 -8.83 4.32 26.27
CA TYR A 181 -10.21 4.11 25.90
C TYR A 181 -10.52 2.62 25.60
N ALA A 182 -9.69 1.97 24.79
CA ALA A 182 -9.87 0.58 24.43
C ALA A 182 -9.77 -0.36 25.65
N GLN A 183 -8.77 -0.14 26.52
CA GLN A 183 -8.63 -0.91 27.77
C GLN A 183 -9.80 -0.71 28.73
N GLN A 184 -10.24 0.54 28.93
CA GLN A 184 -11.36 0.85 29.82
C GLN A 184 -12.65 0.14 29.39
N LEU A 185 -12.86 -0.02 28.08
CA LEU A 185 -14.05 -0.67 27.52
C LEU A 185 -13.87 -2.18 27.24
N GLY A 186 -12.67 -2.71 27.45
CA GLY A 186 -12.39 -4.15 27.28
C GLY A 186 -12.26 -4.61 25.82
N PHE A 187 -11.88 -3.70 24.90
CA PHE A 187 -11.54 -4.08 23.54
C PHE A 187 -10.18 -4.79 23.49
N THR A 188 -10.09 -5.84 22.68
CA THR A 188 -8.86 -6.60 22.47
C THR A 188 -8.05 -6.06 21.30
N HIS A 189 -8.72 -5.49 20.31
CA HIS A 189 -8.12 -4.93 19.09
C HIS A 189 -8.76 -3.58 18.76
N VAL A 190 -7.98 -2.76 18.09
CA VAL A 190 -8.48 -1.57 17.39
C VAL A 190 -8.33 -1.77 15.89
N GLU A 191 -9.34 -1.37 15.13
CA GLU A 191 -9.32 -1.35 13.68
C GLU A 191 -9.23 0.10 13.21
N LEU A 192 -8.14 0.41 12.52
CA LEU A 192 -7.92 1.73 11.94
C LEU A 192 -8.48 1.74 10.52
N MET A 193 -9.53 2.52 10.27
CA MET A 193 -9.97 2.85 8.91
C MET A 193 -8.75 3.34 8.12
N PRO A 194 -8.74 3.26 6.76
CA PRO A 194 -7.51 3.33 5.99
C PRO A 194 -6.61 4.51 6.36
N VAL A 195 -5.39 4.21 6.82
CA VAL A 195 -4.38 5.23 7.19
C VAL A 195 -3.40 5.52 6.06
N MET A 196 -3.44 4.76 4.98
CA MET A 196 -2.63 5.01 3.78
C MET A 196 -2.91 6.40 3.22
N GLU A 197 -1.87 7.06 2.67
CA GLU A 197 -2.01 8.44 2.21
C GLU A 197 -3.04 8.56 1.09
N HIS A 198 -3.88 9.57 1.20
CA HIS A 198 -4.99 9.84 0.29
C HIS A 198 -5.22 11.34 0.14
N PRO A 199 -5.62 11.85 -1.05
CA PRO A 199 -5.77 13.28 -1.28
C PRO A 199 -7.03 13.85 -0.64
N PHE A 200 -8.14 13.12 -0.69
CA PHE A 200 -9.45 13.59 -0.27
C PHE A 200 -9.82 13.08 1.12
N TYR A 201 -9.79 13.97 2.12
CA TYR A 201 -10.12 13.64 3.51
C TYR A 201 -11.53 13.02 3.66
N GLY A 202 -12.51 13.47 2.88
CA GLY A 202 -13.89 12.98 2.92
C GLY A 202 -14.05 11.52 2.43
N SER A 203 -13.01 10.92 1.84
CA SER A 203 -13.01 9.50 1.49
C SER A 203 -12.76 8.58 2.68
N TRP A 204 -12.44 9.13 3.85
CA TRP A 204 -12.01 8.39 5.05
C TRP A 204 -10.80 7.46 4.84
N GLY A 205 -10.03 7.71 3.78
CA GLY A 205 -8.88 6.93 3.41
C GLY A 205 -9.12 5.87 2.34
N TYR A 206 -10.35 5.65 1.89
CA TYR A 206 -10.66 4.63 0.87
C TYR A 206 -10.24 5.01 -0.56
N GLN A 207 -9.78 6.25 -0.81
CA GLN A 207 -9.23 6.69 -2.10
C GLN A 207 -7.71 6.84 -2.00
N VAL A 208 -6.99 5.71 -1.93
CA VAL A 208 -5.56 5.65 -1.64
C VAL A 208 -4.72 6.08 -2.84
N THR A 209 -3.76 6.98 -2.60
CA THR A 209 -2.71 7.36 -3.59
C THR A 209 -1.31 6.99 -3.15
N GLY A 210 -1.06 6.82 -1.85
CA GLY A 210 0.25 6.44 -1.30
C GLY A 210 0.16 5.18 -0.46
N TYR A 211 0.26 4.02 -1.10
CA TYR A 211 0.02 2.70 -0.50
C TYR A 211 1.02 2.33 0.61
N PHE A 212 2.27 2.81 0.52
CA PHE A 212 3.34 2.50 1.48
C PHE A 212 3.60 3.64 2.48
N ALA A 213 2.78 4.69 2.47
CA ALA A 213 2.93 5.84 3.36
C ALA A 213 1.73 5.96 4.30
N PRO A 214 1.92 5.97 5.63
CA PRO A 214 0.87 6.41 6.53
C PRO A 214 0.58 7.91 6.30
N SER A 215 -0.69 8.31 6.45
CA SER A 215 -1.11 9.68 6.17
C SER A 215 -0.29 10.70 6.97
N SER A 216 0.31 11.63 6.25
CA SER A 216 1.11 12.72 6.81
C SER A 216 0.29 13.74 7.63
N ARG A 217 -1.05 13.65 7.57
CA ARG A 217 -1.96 14.48 8.38
C ARG A 217 -1.75 14.30 9.87
N TYR A 218 -1.36 13.11 10.30
CA TYR A 218 -1.29 12.74 11.72
C TYR A 218 0.13 12.64 12.24
N GLY A 219 1.15 12.77 11.38
CA GLY A 219 2.56 12.72 11.78
C GLY A 219 3.47 12.02 10.78
N THR A 220 4.59 11.55 11.27
CA THR A 220 5.61 10.83 10.49
C THR A 220 5.34 9.31 10.50
N PRO A 221 5.98 8.54 9.62
CA PRO A 221 5.99 7.07 9.70
C PRO A 221 6.38 6.55 11.08
N GLN A 222 7.38 7.13 11.74
CA GLN A 222 7.79 6.76 13.10
C GLN A 222 6.74 7.10 14.16
N ASP A 223 5.93 8.15 13.95
CA ASP A 223 4.83 8.44 14.86
C ASP A 223 3.71 7.42 14.74
N PHE A 224 3.49 6.86 13.54
CA PHE A 224 2.58 5.74 13.35
C PHE A 224 3.13 4.44 13.95
N MET A 225 4.44 4.15 13.79
CA MET A 225 5.08 3.04 14.49
C MET A 225 4.93 3.17 16.01
N TYR A 226 5.09 4.38 16.54
CA TYR A 226 4.86 4.63 17.97
C TYR A 226 3.42 4.35 18.41
N LEU A 227 2.42 4.68 17.59
CA LEU A 227 1.02 4.35 17.87
C LEU A 227 0.83 2.84 18.02
N VAL A 228 1.32 2.05 17.07
CA VAL A 228 1.22 0.58 17.08
C VAL A 228 1.98 0.00 18.27
N ASP A 229 3.25 0.40 18.45
CA ASP A 229 4.11 -0.02 19.55
C ASP A 229 3.46 0.25 20.93
N HIS A 230 2.88 1.44 21.10
CA HIS A 230 2.20 1.80 22.34
C HIS A 230 0.94 0.95 22.60
N LEU A 231 0.14 0.66 21.57
CA LEU A 231 -1.03 -0.22 21.69
C LEU A 231 -0.61 -1.64 22.05
N HIS A 232 0.42 -2.17 21.42
CA HIS A 232 0.99 -3.50 21.73
C HIS A 232 1.49 -3.60 23.16
N GLN A 233 2.23 -2.60 23.67
CA GLN A 233 2.66 -2.54 25.09
C GLN A 233 1.48 -2.52 26.06
N ARG A 234 0.30 -2.10 25.62
CA ARG A 234 -0.95 -2.09 26.38
C ARG A 234 -1.79 -3.35 26.17
N GLY A 235 -1.28 -4.34 25.43
CA GLY A 235 -1.97 -5.60 25.13
C GLY A 235 -3.13 -5.48 24.15
N ILE A 236 -3.10 -4.50 23.26
CA ILE A 236 -4.13 -4.21 22.26
C ILE A 236 -3.55 -4.47 20.87
N GLY A 237 -4.16 -5.37 20.08
CA GLY A 237 -3.80 -5.61 18.70
C GLY A 237 -4.28 -4.51 17.77
N VAL A 238 -3.65 -4.39 16.61
CA VAL A 238 -3.96 -3.37 15.60
C VAL A 238 -4.34 -4.02 14.29
N ILE A 239 -5.55 -3.76 13.84
CA ILE A 239 -6.06 -4.16 12.52
C ILE A 239 -5.99 -2.94 11.61
N LEU A 240 -5.48 -3.12 10.40
CA LEU A 240 -5.45 -2.10 9.38
C LEU A 240 -6.48 -2.39 8.30
N ASP A 241 -7.33 -1.42 8.02
CA ASP A 241 -8.23 -1.45 6.87
C ASP A 241 -7.40 -1.19 5.59
N TRP A 242 -7.33 -2.20 4.73
CA TRP A 242 -6.48 -2.25 3.54
C TRP A 242 -7.32 -2.30 2.26
N VAL A 243 -7.02 -1.41 1.31
CA VAL A 243 -7.83 -1.17 0.11
C VAL A 243 -7.14 -1.68 -1.16
N PRO A 244 -7.15 -2.99 -1.46
CA PRO A 244 -6.54 -3.55 -2.66
C PRO A 244 -7.48 -3.60 -3.87
N SER A 245 -8.72 -3.16 -3.71
CA SER A 245 -9.76 -3.31 -4.74
C SER A 245 -9.69 -2.23 -5.81
N HIS A 246 -9.40 -0.99 -5.43
CA HIS A 246 -9.48 0.18 -6.31
C HIS A 246 -8.54 1.30 -5.87
N PHE A 247 -8.40 2.32 -6.73
CA PHE A 247 -7.64 3.55 -6.46
C PHE A 247 -8.21 4.73 -7.24
N PRO A 248 -8.04 5.98 -6.76
CA PRO A 248 -8.58 7.17 -7.42
C PRO A 248 -7.85 7.49 -8.72
N THR A 249 -8.49 8.33 -9.53
CA THR A 249 -7.96 8.77 -10.84
C THR A 249 -7.13 10.05 -10.78
N ASP A 250 -6.70 10.47 -9.60
CA ASP A 250 -5.82 11.63 -9.40
C ASP A 250 -4.56 11.52 -10.25
N GLU A 251 -4.20 12.58 -10.95
CA GLU A 251 -3.11 12.57 -11.93
C GLU A 251 -1.75 12.18 -11.34
N HIS A 252 -1.49 12.53 -10.09
CA HIS A 252 -0.25 12.20 -9.40
C HIS A 252 -0.18 10.75 -8.90
N GLY A 253 -1.33 10.04 -8.88
CA GLY A 253 -1.45 8.67 -8.38
C GLY A 253 -1.17 7.60 -9.45
N LEU A 254 -1.71 6.41 -9.22
CA LEU A 254 -1.44 5.22 -10.05
C LEU A 254 -2.13 5.23 -11.41
N SER A 255 -3.26 5.96 -11.54
CA SER A 255 -4.04 5.97 -12.79
C SER A 255 -3.19 6.44 -13.96
N ARG A 256 -3.15 5.66 -15.04
CA ARG A 256 -2.35 5.90 -16.24
C ARG A 256 -0.89 6.24 -15.91
N PHE A 257 -0.26 5.45 -15.06
CA PHE A 257 0.99 5.78 -14.38
C PHE A 257 2.14 6.15 -15.34
N ASP A 258 2.33 5.41 -16.43
CA ASP A 258 3.34 5.71 -17.46
C ASP A 258 2.72 6.27 -18.75
N GLY A 259 1.58 6.94 -18.64
CA GLY A 259 0.76 7.40 -19.76
C GLY A 259 -0.16 6.32 -20.33
N THR A 260 -0.05 5.08 -19.84
CA THR A 260 -0.91 3.95 -20.21
C THR A 260 -1.67 3.40 -19.00
N HIS A 261 -2.63 2.51 -19.23
CA HIS A 261 -3.31 1.77 -18.17
C HIS A 261 -2.37 0.69 -17.62
N LEU A 262 -1.49 1.09 -16.68
CA LEU A 262 -0.42 0.24 -16.15
C LEU A 262 -0.89 -0.62 -14.97
N TYR A 263 -1.55 -0.01 -13.98
CA TYR A 263 -2.06 -0.68 -12.79
C TYR A 263 -3.52 -1.14 -12.96
N GLU A 264 -4.26 -0.55 -13.86
CA GLU A 264 -5.66 -0.84 -14.17
C GLU A 264 -5.85 -1.48 -15.54
N HIS A 265 -7.05 -2.00 -15.81
CA HIS A 265 -7.43 -2.44 -17.17
C HIS A 265 -7.78 -1.25 -18.06
N ALA A 266 -7.46 -1.33 -19.36
CA ALA A 266 -7.79 -0.30 -20.32
C ALA A 266 -9.30 -0.24 -20.65
N ASP A 267 -9.99 -1.39 -20.64
CA ASP A 267 -11.44 -1.43 -20.87
C ASP A 267 -12.17 -1.03 -19.58
N PRO A 268 -12.98 0.05 -19.61
CA PRO A 268 -13.67 0.52 -18.41
C PRO A 268 -14.67 -0.47 -17.83
N ARG A 269 -15.13 -1.45 -18.62
CA ARG A 269 -15.99 -2.54 -18.14
C ARG A 269 -15.27 -3.50 -17.19
N GLN A 270 -13.95 -3.44 -17.09
CA GLN A 270 -13.10 -4.18 -16.15
C GLN A 270 -12.28 -3.26 -15.26
N GLY A 271 -11.88 -2.10 -15.77
CA GLY A 271 -10.89 -1.22 -15.15
C GLY A 271 -11.45 -0.02 -14.38
N PHE A 272 -12.78 0.16 -14.30
CA PHE A 272 -13.34 1.35 -13.68
C PHE A 272 -14.66 1.06 -12.94
N HIS A 273 -14.79 1.55 -11.71
CA HIS A 273 -16.01 1.54 -10.93
C HIS A 273 -16.82 2.82 -11.16
N PRO A 274 -17.99 2.76 -11.84
CA PRO A 274 -18.80 3.95 -12.12
C PRO A 274 -19.32 4.66 -10.87
N GLU A 275 -19.74 3.89 -9.86
CA GLU A 275 -20.32 4.43 -8.62
C GLU A 275 -19.27 5.10 -7.73
N TRP A 276 -18.04 4.59 -7.69
CA TRP A 276 -16.96 5.11 -6.85
C TRP A 276 -16.01 6.05 -7.61
N SER A 277 -16.20 6.19 -8.93
CA SER A 277 -15.33 6.99 -9.81
C SER A 277 -13.85 6.63 -9.65
N SER A 278 -13.53 5.34 -9.51
CA SER A 278 -12.19 4.82 -9.21
C SER A 278 -11.76 3.75 -10.21
N SER A 279 -10.45 3.63 -10.41
CA SER A 279 -9.84 2.57 -11.21
C SER A 279 -9.80 1.25 -10.44
N ILE A 280 -9.92 0.12 -11.15
CA ILE A 280 -9.83 -1.24 -10.59
C ILE A 280 -8.47 -1.81 -10.94
N PHE A 281 -7.78 -2.40 -9.97
CA PHE A 281 -6.50 -3.07 -10.19
C PHE A 281 -6.59 -4.23 -11.18
N ASN A 282 -5.59 -4.33 -12.05
CA ASN A 282 -5.43 -5.45 -12.98
C ASN A 282 -4.69 -6.62 -12.29
N TYR A 283 -5.42 -7.45 -11.59
CA TYR A 283 -4.87 -8.63 -10.87
C TYR A 283 -4.24 -9.68 -11.79
N GLY A 284 -4.56 -9.66 -13.09
CA GLY A 284 -3.95 -10.52 -14.10
C GLY A 284 -2.49 -10.18 -14.40
N ARG A 285 -2.04 -8.95 -14.06
CA ARG A 285 -0.66 -8.50 -14.29
C ARG A 285 0.24 -8.88 -13.12
N ALA A 286 1.34 -9.57 -13.40
CA ALA A 286 2.29 -10.05 -12.40
C ALA A 286 2.82 -8.93 -11.49
N GLU A 287 3.20 -7.80 -12.09
CA GLU A 287 3.78 -6.66 -11.39
C GLU A 287 2.76 -5.95 -10.49
N VAL A 288 1.48 -5.94 -10.88
CA VAL A 288 0.38 -5.42 -10.03
C VAL A 288 0.14 -6.33 -8.83
N ARG A 289 0.18 -7.66 -9.02
CA ARG A 289 0.13 -8.62 -7.89
C ARG A 289 1.30 -8.43 -6.94
N ASN A 290 2.53 -8.22 -7.47
CA ASN A 290 3.69 -7.91 -6.63
C ASN A 290 3.47 -6.64 -5.82
N PHE A 291 2.97 -5.57 -6.45
CA PHE A 291 2.70 -4.30 -5.78
C PHE A 291 1.75 -4.49 -4.60
N LEU A 292 0.61 -5.14 -4.83
CA LEU A 292 -0.40 -5.35 -3.80
C LEU A 292 0.08 -6.33 -2.70
N ALA A 293 0.70 -7.45 -3.07
CA ALA A 293 1.24 -8.40 -2.09
C ALA A 293 2.38 -7.78 -1.27
N SER A 294 3.28 -7.02 -1.92
CA SER A 294 4.32 -6.27 -1.21
C SER A 294 3.73 -5.24 -0.26
N ASN A 295 2.63 -4.59 -0.64
CA ASN A 295 1.98 -3.61 0.22
C ASN A 295 1.37 -4.25 1.47
N ALA A 296 0.69 -5.38 1.32
CA ALA A 296 0.17 -6.13 2.46
C ALA A 296 1.28 -6.55 3.44
N LEU A 297 2.35 -7.17 2.90
CA LEU A 297 3.49 -7.59 3.73
C LEU A 297 4.24 -6.41 4.36
N PHE A 298 4.34 -5.27 3.67
CA PHE A 298 4.95 -4.07 4.21
C PHE A 298 4.30 -3.61 5.52
N TRP A 299 2.98 -3.61 5.60
CA TRP A 299 2.27 -3.24 6.82
C TRP A 299 2.47 -4.25 7.95
N LEU A 300 2.59 -5.53 7.62
CA LEU A 300 2.90 -6.59 8.58
C LEU A 300 4.36 -6.59 9.02
N ASP A 301 5.31 -6.47 8.07
CA ASP A 301 6.76 -6.51 8.32
C ASP A 301 7.27 -5.26 9.06
N VAL A 302 6.84 -4.07 8.60
CA VAL A 302 7.44 -2.78 8.97
C VAL A 302 6.69 -2.10 10.10
N TYR A 303 5.36 -2.25 10.12
CA TYR A 303 4.51 -1.61 11.11
C TYR A 303 3.93 -2.58 12.14
N HIS A 304 4.31 -3.85 12.10
CA HIS A 304 3.90 -4.90 13.03
C HIS A 304 2.36 -5.06 13.16
N ILE A 305 1.61 -4.71 12.11
CA ILE A 305 0.14 -4.84 12.08
C ILE A 305 -0.27 -6.30 12.32
N ASP A 306 -1.30 -6.52 13.12
CA ASP A 306 -1.75 -7.85 13.56
C ASP A 306 -2.75 -8.51 12.62
N ALA A 307 -3.51 -7.69 11.89
CA ALA A 307 -4.45 -8.17 10.89
C ALA A 307 -4.69 -7.12 9.80
N LEU A 308 -5.01 -7.58 8.59
CA LEU A 308 -5.49 -6.75 7.50
C LEU A 308 -6.98 -7.01 7.28
N ARG A 309 -7.82 -6.00 7.45
CA ARG A 309 -9.19 -6.03 6.94
C ARG A 309 -9.14 -5.64 5.47
N VAL A 310 -9.54 -6.54 4.61
CA VAL A 310 -9.50 -6.37 3.15
C VAL A 310 -10.81 -5.77 2.68
N ASP A 311 -10.73 -4.52 2.22
CA ASP A 311 -11.88 -3.72 1.79
C ASP A 311 -12.48 -4.20 0.47
N ALA A 312 -13.80 -4.15 0.38
CA ALA A 312 -14.60 -4.32 -0.83
C ALA A 312 -14.33 -5.62 -1.61
N VAL A 313 -14.13 -6.73 -0.93
CA VAL A 313 -13.73 -8.00 -1.56
C VAL A 313 -14.77 -8.50 -2.58
N ALA A 314 -16.06 -8.29 -2.34
CA ALA A 314 -17.09 -8.61 -3.33
C ALA A 314 -16.83 -7.90 -4.68
N SER A 315 -16.37 -6.66 -4.65
CA SER A 315 -16.03 -5.91 -5.87
C SER A 315 -14.82 -6.46 -6.63
N MET A 316 -13.92 -7.14 -5.90
CA MET A 316 -12.77 -7.84 -6.50
C MET A 316 -13.20 -9.16 -7.15
N LEU A 317 -14.08 -9.92 -6.47
CA LEU A 317 -14.45 -11.28 -6.86
C LEU A 317 -15.42 -11.33 -8.05
N TYR A 318 -16.24 -10.29 -8.24
CA TYR A 318 -17.32 -10.30 -9.23
C TYR A 318 -17.12 -9.21 -10.30
N LEU A 319 -17.00 -9.65 -11.56
CA LEU A 319 -16.84 -8.76 -12.74
C LEU A 319 -18.08 -7.89 -13.01
N ASP A 320 -19.24 -8.31 -12.56
CA ASP A 320 -20.52 -7.63 -12.69
C ASP A 320 -20.91 -6.79 -11.46
N TYR A 321 -20.01 -6.66 -10.47
CA TYR A 321 -20.27 -5.88 -9.27
C TYR A 321 -20.60 -4.42 -9.59
N GLY A 322 -21.77 -3.94 -9.12
CA GLY A 322 -22.25 -2.58 -9.37
C GLY A 322 -22.53 -2.25 -10.85
N ARG A 323 -22.75 -3.26 -11.71
CA ARG A 323 -22.91 -3.09 -13.16
C ARG A 323 -24.21 -3.69 -13.67
N ARG A 324 -24.73 -3.12 -14.75
CA ARG A 324 -25.89 -3.63 -15.45
C ARG A 324 -25.48 -4.70 -16.48
N ALA A 325 -26.46 -5.45 -16.96
CA ALA A 325 -26.25 -6.38 -18.07
C ALA A 325 -25.65 -5.65 -19.29
N GLY A 326 -24.53 -6.19 -19.81
CA GLY A 326 -23.78 -5.60 -20.95
C GLY A 326 -22.72 -4.55 -20.56
N GLU A 327 -22.65 -4.13 -19.28
CA GLU A 327 -21.63 -3.17 -18.79
C GLU A 327 -20.40 -3.84 -18.20
N TRP A 328 -20.26 -5.14 -18.33
CA TRP A 328 -19.13 -5.94 -17.84
C TRP A 328 -18.72 -7.00 -18.87
N ILE A 329 -17.53 -7.58 -18.69
CA ILE A 329 -16.96 -8.60 -19.57
C ILE A 329 -16.89 -9.90 -18.78
N PRO A 330 -17.52 -10.99 -19.29
CA PRO A 330 -17.43 -12.31 -18.65
C PRO A 330 -16.00 -12.83 -18.62
N ASN A 331 -15.71 -13.69 -17.65
CA ASN A 331 -14.45 -14.42 -17.62
C ASN A 331 -14.35 -15.43 -18.79
N ARG A 332 -13.18 -16.05 -18.97
CA ARG A 332 -12.90 -16.98 -20.09
C ARG A 332 -13.83 -18.22 -20.17
N PHE A 333 -14.63 -18.46 -19.14
CA PHE A 333 -15.62 -19.54 -19.10
C PHE A 333 -17.07 -19.03 -19.22
N GLY A 334 -17.25 -17.72 -19.43
CA GLY A 334 -18.58 -17.09 -19.53
C GLY A 334 -19.23 -16.75 -18.19
N GLY A 335 -18.54 -16.94 -17.07
CA GLY A 335 -19.01 -16.61 -15.73
C GLY A 335 -18.67 -15.17 -15.32
N HIS A 336 -19.18 -14.77 -14.17
CA HIS A 336 -19.00 -13.44 -13.62
C HIS A 336 -17.86 -13.35 -12.56
N GLU A 337 -17.25 -14.46 -12.20
CA GLU A 337 -16.15 -14.48 -11.24
C GLU A 337 -14.89 -13.88 -11.86
N ASN A 338 -14.22 -12.99 -11.16
CA ASN A 338 -12.91 -12.47 -11.52
C ASN A 338 -11.83 -13.47 -11.11
N LEU A 339 -11.47 -14.36 -12.02
CA LEU A 339 -10.54 -15.46 -11.75
C LEU A 339 -9.13 -14.98 -11.39
N ASP A 340 -8.72 -13.81 -11.90
CA ASP A 340 -7.42 -13.22 -11.61
C ASP A 340 -7.36 -12.66 -10.18
N ALA A 341 -8.42 -11.98 -9.73
CA ALA A 341 -8.54 -11.53 -8.34
C ALA A 341 -8.61 -12.69 -7.36
N VAL A 342 -9.32 -13.73 -7.73
CA VAL A 342 -9.42 -14.98 -7.01
C VAL A 342 -8.04 -15.62 -6.81
N GLU A 343 -7.23 -15.74 -7.86
CA GLU A 343 -5.88 -16.29 -7.76
C GLU A 343 -4.95 -15.36 -6.98
N PHE A 344 -5.09 -14.05 -7.14
CA PHE A 344 -4.36 -13.07 -6.33
C PHE A 344 -4.65 -13.25 -4.83
N ALA A 345 -5.92 -13.36 -4.42
CA ALA A 345 -6.30 -13.54 -3.01
C ALA A 345 -5.69 -14.81 -2.41
N LYS A 346 -5.64 -15.91 -3.17
CA LYS A 346 -4.96 -17.15 -2.76
C LYS A 346 -3.46 -16.97 -2.56
N GLN A 347 -2.79 -16.34 -3.53
CA GLN A 347 -1.35 -16.11 -3.48
C GLN A 347 -0.97 -15.16 -2.34
N LEU A 348 -1.78 -14.11 -2.12
CA LEU A 348 -1.63 -13.19 -1.01
C LEU A 348 -1.65 -13.92 0.32
N ASN A 349 -2.70 -14.72 0.57
CA ASN A 349 -2.83 -15.47 1.82
C ASN A 349 -1.72 -16.48 2.03
N LEU A 350 -1.22 -17.10 0.94
CA LEU A 350 -0.04 -17.95 1.03
C LEU A 350 1.18 -17.20 1.49
N ALA A 351 1.42 -16.00 0.95
CA ALA A 351 2.56 -15.18 1.32
C ALA A 351 2.42 -14.69 2.77
N VAL A 352 1.24 -14.18 3.15
CA VAL A 352 0.97 -13.70 4.51
C VAL A 352 1.17 -14.81 5.53
N TYR A 353 0.49 -15.95 5.41
CA TYR A 353 0.56 -17.02 6.41
C TYR A 353 1.86 -17.84 6.38
N ARG A 354 2.64 -17.77 5.32
CA ARG A 354 4.01 -18.29 5.29
C ARG A 354 4.93 -17.47 6.18
N ASP A 355 4.85 -16.13 6.07
CA ASP A 355 5.79 -15.21 6.69
C ASP A 355 5.27 -14.71 8.06
N HIS A 356 3.95 -14.57 8.21
CA HIS A 356 3.26 -14.09 9.41
C HIS A 356 2.11 -15.03 9.81
N PRO A 357 2.40 -16.27 10.26
CA PRO A 357 1.39 -17.28 10.59
C PRO A 357 0.52 -16.90 11.80
N ASP A 358 0.93 -15.89 12.55
CA ASP A 358 0.30 -15.34 13.75
C ASP A 358 -0.52 -14.06 13.49
N THR A 359 -0.72 -13.71 12.23
CA THR A 359 -1.59 -12.59 11.79
C THR A 359 -2.88 -13.10 11.16
N GLN A 360 -3.84 -12.21 10.89
CA GLN A 360 -5.10 -12.56 10.23
C GLN A 360 -5.33 -11.69 8.99
N THR A 361 -6.00 -12.26 7.98
CA THR A 361 -6.63 -11.53 6.89
C THR A 361 -8.13 -11.66 7.01
N ILE A 362 -8.81 -10.53 7.15
CA ILE A 362 -10.25 -10.43 7.40
C ILE A 362 -10.88 -9.76 6.19
N ALA A 363 -11.87 -10.39 5.58
CA ALA A 363 -12.47 -9.80 4.41
C ALA A 363 -13.76 -9.06 4.72
N GLU A 364 -13.94 -7.90 4.13
CA GLU A 364 -15.25 -7.29 3.99
C GLU A 364 -15.94 -7.93 2.79
N GLU A 365 -16.82 -8.91 3.09
CA GLU A 365 -17.49 -9.69 2.08
C GLU A 365 -18.91 -10.07 2.54
N SER A 366 -19.92 -9.71 1.74
CA SER A 366 -21.33 -9.88 2.06
C SER A 366 -22.07 -10.83 1.11
N THR A 367 -21.35 -11.52 0.20
CA THR A 367 -21.97 -12.45 -0.75
C THR A 367 -21.89 -13.89 -0.27
N ALA A 368 -22.49 -14.81 -1.03
CA ALA A 368 -22.48 -16.23 -0.74
C ALA A 368 -21.29 -16.98 -1.37
N TRP A 369 -20.12 -16.35 -1.45
CA TRP A 369 -18.94 -16.99 -2.04
C TRP A 369 -18.58 -18.27 -1.27
N PRO A 370 -18.50 -19.44 -1.92
CA PRO A 370 -18.31 -20.71 -1.24
C PRO A 370 -16.89 -20.84 -0.67
N TRP A 371 -16.78 -21.36 0.56
CA TRP A 371 -15.52 -21.65 1.25
C TRP A 371 -14.63 -20.43 1.49
N TYR A 372 -15.18 -19.28 1.47
CA TYR A 372 -14.48 -18.01 1.59
C TYR A 372 -13.68 -17.90 2.91
N ARG A 373 -14.22 -18.42 4.02
CA ARG A 373 -13.63 -18.39 5.37
C ARG A 373 -12.88 -19.67 5.76
N ALA A 374 -12.62 -20.60 4.84
CA ALA A 374 -11.95 -21.85 5.17
C ALA A 374 -10.42 -21.73 5.04
N ARG A 375 -9.68 -22.34 5.98
CA ARG A 375 -8.24 -22.50 5.82
C ARG A 375 -7.92 -23.30 4.55
N ARG A 376 -6.79 -23.04 3.92
CA ARG A 376 -6.34 -23.62 2.65
C ARG A 376 -6.16 -25.15 2.64
N THR A 377 -6.19 -25.84 3.77
CA THR A 377 -6.16 -27.31 3.89
C THR A 377 -7.48 -27.98 3.44
N SER A 378 -8.57 -27.24 3.38
CA SER A 378 -9.82 -27.57 2.71
C SER A 378 -9.87 -26.74 1.42
N ALA A 379 -10.67 -27.03 0.42
CA ALA A 379 -10.77 -26.32 -0.85
C ALA A 379 -11.07 -24.79 -0.75
N GLY A 380 -10.87 -24.18 0.40
CA GLY A 380 -11.16 -22.79 0.73
C GLY A 380 -10.02 -21.82 0.38
N TRP A 381 -10.31 -20.54 0.36
CA TRP A 381 -9.47 -19.44 -0.15
C TRP A 381 -8.63 -18.76 0.93
N GLY A 382 -8.86 -19.10 2.20
CA GLY A 382 -8.02 -18.72 3.32
C GLY A 382 -8.16 -17.29 3.85
N LEU A 383 -9.15 -16.50 3.39
CA LEU A 383 -9.52 -15.28 4.08
C LEU A 383 -10.42 -15.63 5.27
N ALA A 384 -10.15 -15.05 6.45
CA ALA A 384 -10.93 -15.26 7.66
C ALA A 384 -12.18 -14.38 7.70
#